data_bf7ddf9040ad7f30bb7702d752620893
#
_entry.id   bf7ddf9040ad7f30bb7702d752620893
#
_cell.length_a   1.000
_cell.length_b   1.000
_cell.length_c   1.000
_cell.angle_alpha   90.00
_cell.angle_beta   90.00
_cell.angle_gamma   90.00
#
_symmetry.space_group_name_H-M   'P 1'
#
loop_
_entity.id
_entity.type
_entity.pdbx_description
1 polymer ?
#
loop_
_entity_poly.entity_id
_entity_poly.type
_entity_poly.pdbx_seq_one_letter_code
_entity_poly.pdbx_strand_id
1 'polypeptide(L)'
;MSAIPVLKKHNVAFTEHEYRYEERGGTAVSSRELGVDEHSVIKTLVMEDENKKPLIVLMHGDREVSTKNLARQIGAKTVSPCAPDVAQRHTGYMVGGTSPFGTRKPLPVFMEKTIADLNRIYINGGRRGFLVAMSPSDLMRVLAPTLVDAATAPPD
;
A
#
# COMPACT_ATOMS: atom_id res chain seq x y z
N MET A 1 7.35 -14.84 2.77
CA MET A 1 8.62 -14.13 2.50
C MET A 1 8.42 -12.67 2.89
N SER A 2 9.39 -12.06 3.59
CA SER A 2 9.24 -10.67 4.02
C SER A 2 9.60 -9.70 2.90
N ALA A 3 9.27 -8.41 3.09
CA ALA A 3 9.47 -7.39 2.08
C ALA A 3 10.94 -7.14 1.73
N ILE A 4 11.82 -7.05 2.75
CA ILE A 4 13.22 -6.67 2.54
C ILE A 4 13.96 -7.64 1.63
N PRO A 5 13.88 -8.97 1.82
CA PRO A 5 14.52 -9.90 0.87
C PRO A 5 14.01 -9.75 -0.57
N VAL A 6 12.73 -9.45 -0.77
CA VAL A 6 12.18 -9.22 -2.11
C VAL A 6 12.82 -7.99 -2.75
N LEU A 7 12.92 -6.88 -2.00
CA LEU A 7 13.54 -5.65 -2.50
C LEU A 7 15.00 -5.87 -2.87
N LYS A 8 15.75 -6.59 -2.03
CA LYS A 8 17.16 -6.91 -2.30
C LYS A 8 17.30 -7.81 -3.52
N LYS A 9 16.46 -8.82 -3.66
CA LYS A 9 16.47 -9.72 -4.80
C LYS A 9 16.27 -8.96 -6.12
N HIS A 10 15.44 -7.94 -6.11
CA HIS A 10 15.15 -7.13 -7.29
C HIS A 10 16.07 -5.92 -7.45
N ASN A 11 17.12 -5.83 -6.65
CA ASN A 11 18.10 -4.75 -6.71
C ASN A 11 17.48 -3.35 -6.56
N VAL A 12 16.50 -3.23 -5.68
CA VAL A 12 15.85 -1.94 -5.41
C VAL A 12 16.76 -1.11 -4.50
N ALA A 13 16.97 0.15 -4.89
CA ALA A 13 17.63 1.12 -4.02
C ALA A 13 16.58 1.66 -3.02
N PHE A 14 16.77 1.36 -1.74
CA PHE A 14 15.82 1.79 -0.71
C PHE A 14 16.55 2.16 0.57
N THR A 15 15.88 2.96 1.40
CA THR A 15 16.34 3.28 2.76
C THR A 15 15.29 2.83 3.75
N GLU A 16 15.73 2.47 4.95
CA GLU A 16 14.87 1.99 6.02
C GLU A 16 14.61 3.10 7.02
N HIS A 17 13.36 3.21 7.49
CA HIS A 17 12.93 4.27 8.40
C HIS A 17 12.07 3.67 9.49
N GLU A 18 12.50 3.79 10.74
CA GLU A 18 11.72 3.38 11.89
C GLU A 18 11.05 4.60 12.50
N TYR A 19 9.83 4.41 13.00
CA TYR A 19 9.12 5.47 13.70
C TYR A 19 8.33 4.86 14.86
N ARG A 20 7.94 5.71 15.80
CA ARG A 20 7.14 5.27 16.95
C ARG A 20 5.71 5.00 16.49
N TYR A 21 5.35 3.72 16.47
CA TYR A 21 4.02 3.28 16.07
C TYR A 21 2.97 3.69 17.10
N GLU A 22 1.84 4.19 16.61
CA GLU A 22 0.64 4.42 17.43
C GLU A 22 -0.50 3.62 16.84
N GLU A 23 -1.22 2.86 17.67
CA GLU A 23 -2.36 2.07 17.22
C GLU A 23 -3.40 2.99 16.59
N ARG A 24 -3.89 2.63 15.41
CA ARG A 24 -4.84 3.41 14.60
C ARG A 24 -4.32 4.78 14.16
N GLY A 25 -3.03 5.02 14.30
CA GLY A 25 -2.44 6.30 13.89
C GLY A 25 -2.29 6.44 12.39
N GLY A 26 -2.14 5.34 11.67
CA GLY A 26 -2.04 5.32 10.22
C GLY A 26 -0.90 6.17 9.66
N THR A 27 -1.08 6.64 8.43
CA THR A 27 -0.07 7.43 7.74
C THR A 27 0.08 8.84 8.31
N ALA A 28 -0.93 9.36 9.01
CA ALA A 28 -0.81 10.65 9.71
C ALA A 28 0.29 10.61 10.76
N VAL A 29 0.37 9.51 11.53
CA VAL A 29 1.41 9.34 12.54
C VAL A 29 2.77 9.12 11.88
N SER A 30 2.87 8.20 10.92
CA SER A 30 4.16 7.92 10.30
C SER A 30 4.74 9.13 9.58
N SER A 31 3.92 9.90 8.87
CA SER A 31 4.39 11.10 8.17
C SER A 31 4.87 12.16 9.16
N ARG A 32 4.13 12.36 10.26
CA ARG A 32 4.53 13.32 11.30
C ARG A 32 5.84 12.89 11.95
N GLU A 33 5.97 11.62 12.33
CA GLU A 33 7.15 11.11 13.02
C GLU A 33 8.40 11.15 12.15
N LEU A 34 8.26 10.93 10.85
CA LEU A 34 9.38 10.98 9.91
C LEU A 34 9.61 12.36 9.31
N GLY A 35 8.71 13.32 9.55
CA GLY A 35 8.82 14.66 9.00
C GLY A 35 8.68 14.71 7.48
N VAL A 36 7.81 13.87 6.91
CA VAL A 36 7.59 13.80 5.47
C VAL A 36 6.13 14.09 5.13
N ASP A 37 5.88 14.44 3.87
CA ASP A 37 4.53 14.72 3.38
C ASP A 37 3.70 13.42 3.38
N GLU A 38 2.52 13.45 4.00
CA GLU A 38 1.61 12.31 4.06
C GLU A 38 1.19 11.84 2.66
N HIS A 39 1.16 12.75 1.69
CA HIS A 39 0.86 12.40 0.29
C HIS A 39 1.89 11.43 -0.29
N SER A 40 3.13 11.48 0.19
CA SER A 40 4.21 10.58 -0.23
C SER A 40 4.27 9.29 0.58
N VAL A 41 3.50 9.17 1.65
CA VAL A 41 3.39 7.94 2.43
C VAL A 41 2.24 7.12 1.85
N ILE A 42 2.56 5.93 1.35
CA ILE A 42 1.60 5.13 0.58
C ILE A 42 0.99 4.05 1.46
N LYS A 43 -0.33 4.01 1.48
CA LYS A 43 -1.10 2.99 2.20
C LYS A 43 -1.15 1.71 1.38
N THR A 44 -0.97 0.57 2.02
CA THR A 44 -1.17 -0.75 1.43
C THR A 44 -2.48 -1.31 1.97
N LEU A 45 -3.51 -1.31 1.15
CA LEU A 45 -4.86 -1.70 1.55
C LEU A 45 -5.21 -3.05 0.95
N VAL A 46 -5.66 -3.99 1.79
CA VAL A 46 -6.09 -5.30 1.33
C VAL A 46 -7.60 -5.27 1.22
N MET A 47 -8.10 -5.50 0.03
CA MET A 47 -9.53 -5.46 -0.27
C MET A 47 -9.96 -6.77 -0.92
N GLU A 48 -11.27 -6.95 -1.06
CA GLU A 48 -11.83 -8.11 -1.75
C GLU A 48 -12.99 -7.69 -2.64
N ASP A 49 -13.19 -8.45 -3.72
CA ASP A 49 -14.33 -8.22 -4.61
C ASP A 49 -15.59 -8.96 -4.12
N GLU A 50 -16.67 -8.94 -4.90
CA GLU A 50 -17.93 -9.60 -4.54
C GLU A 50 -17.80 -11.11 -4.38
N ASN A 51 -16.76 -11.72 -4.95
CA ASN A 51 -16.49 -13.16 -4.86
C ASN A 51 -15.44 -13.48 -3.78
N LYS A 52 -15.13 -12.52 -2.90
CA LYS A 52 -14.13 -12.67 -1.85
C LYS A 52 -12.72 -12.88 -2.38
N LYS A 53 -12.44 -12.48 -3.62
CA LYS A 53 -11.10 -12.54 -4.19
C LYS A 53 -10.28 -11.36 -3.68
N PRO A 54 -9.13 -11.61 -3.06
CA PRO A 54 -8.33 -10.53 -2.48
C PRO A 54 -7.53 -9.77 -3.53
N LEU A 55 -7.30 -8.50 -3.22
CA LEU A 55 -6.47 -7.61 -4.04
C LEU A 55 -5.79 -6.58 -3.13
N ILE A 56 -4.72 -5.98 -3.62
CA ILE A 56 -4.04 -4.90 -2.92
C ILE A 56 -4.28 -3.60 -3.68
N VAL A 57 -4.57 -2.53 -2.94
CA VAL A 57 -4.69 -1.18 -3.47
C VAL A 57 -3.65 -0.30 -2.80
N LEU A 58 -2.84 0.38 -3.59
CA LEU A 58 -1.86 1.35 -3.10
C LEU A 58 -2.44 2.75 -3.30
N MET A 59 -2.49 3.52 -2.22
CA MET A 59 -3.12 4.84 -2.21
C MET A 59 -2.29 5.83 -1.40
N HIS A 60 -2.33 7.11 -1.77
CA HIS A 60 -1.72 8.18 -0.99
C HIS A 60 -2.27 8.20 0.44
N GLY A 61 -1.40 8.44 1.41
CA GLY A 61 -1.80 8.48 2.81
C GLY A 61 -2.88 9.50 3.11
N ASP A 62 -2.88 10.62 2.41
CA ASP A 62 -3.84 11.72 2.59
C ASP A 62 -5.09 11.61 1.70
N ARG A 63 -5.29 10.46 1.07
CA ARG A 63 -6.48 10.22 0.23
C ARG A 63 -7.14 8.92 0.65
N GLU A 64 -8.42 8.80 0.33
CA GLU A 64 -9.17 7.56 0.51
C GLU A 64 -9.43 6.90 -0.84
N VAL A 65 -9.72 5.61 -0.83
CA VAL A 65 -10.08 4.88 -2.05
C VAL A 65 -11.57 5.02 -2.30
N SER A 66 -11.93 5.48 -3.51
CA SER A 66 -13.29 5.36 -3.99
C SER A 66 -13.51 3.92 -4.43
N THR A 67 -14.14 3.11 -3.59
CA THR A 67 -14.37 1.70 -3.89
C THR A 67 -15.30 1.53 -5.10
N LYS A 68 -16.22 2.44 -5.30
CA LYS A 68 -17.09 2.45 -6.47
C LYS A 68 -16.31 2.65 -7.76
N ASN A 69 -15.42 3.65 -7.80
CA ASN A 69 -14.60 3.91 -8.98
C ASN A 69 -13.62 2.77 -9.23
N LEU A 70 -13.04 2.23 -8.16
CA LEU A 70 -12.13 1.10 -8.27
C LEU A 70 -12.84 -0.12 -8.86
N ALA A 71 -14.00 -0.49 -8.32
CA ALA A 71 -14.76 -1.64 -8.80
C ALA A 71 -15.06 -1.52 -10.30
N ARG A 72 -15.49 -0.31 -10.74
CA ARG A 72 -15.78 -0.06 -12.15
C ARG A 72 -14.56 -0.29 -13.03
N GLN A 73 -13.39 0.19 -12.60
CA GLN A 73 -12.18 0.13 -13.39
C GLN A 73 -11.57 -1.27 -13.47
N ILE A 74 -11.77 -2.09 -12.45
CA ILE A 74 -11.22 -3.45 -12.43
C ILE A 74 -12.22 -4.51 -12.88
N GLY A 75 -13.45 -4.11 -13.24
CA GLY A 75 -14.47 -5.03 -13.71
C GLY A 75 -15.14 -5.84 -12.60
N ALA A 76 -15.11 -5.35 -11.37
CA ALA A 76 -15.80 -5.97 -10.24
C ALA A 76 -17.16 -5.32 -10.02
N LYS A 77 -18.08 -6.04 -9.39
CA LYS A 77 -19.35 -5.46 -8.97
C LYS A 77 -19.19 -4.59 -7.74
N THR A 78 -18.45 -5.09 -6.75
CA THR A 78 -18.16 -4.37 -5.52
C THR A 78 -16.73 -4.64 -5.09
N VAL A 79 -16.13 -3.68 -4.39
CA VAL A 79 -14.84 -3.83 -3.71
C VAL A 79 -15.01 -3.28 -2.30
N SER A 80 -14.52 -4.01 -1.32
CA SER A 80 -14.60 -3.58 0.08
C SER A 80 -13.34 -4.02 0.83
N PRO A 81 -12.96 -3.29 1.90
CA PRO A 81 -11.82 -3.70 2.71
C PRO A 81 -12.04 -5.08 3.33
N CYS A 82 -10.99 -5.89 3.35
CA CYS A 82 -10.99 -7.16 4.08
C CYS A 82 -11.04 -6.90 5.58
N ALA A 83 -11.69 -7.81 6.33
CA ALA A 83 -11.53 -7.82 7.77
C ALA A 83 -10.04 -8.06 8.12
N PRO A 84 -9.55 -7.52 9.26
CA PRO A 84 -8.13 -7.63 9.60
C PRO A 84 -7.57 -9.05 9.61
N ASP A 85 -8.32 -10.01 10.13
CA ASP A 85 -7.88 -11.42 10.16
C ASP A 85 -7.81 -12.02 8.75
N VAL A 86 -8.73 -11.62 7.86
CA VAL A 86 -8.74 -12.07 6.48
C VAL A 86 -7.54 -11.49 5.73
N ALA A 87 -7.27 -10.19 5.91
CA ALA A 87 -6.12 -9.54 5.30
C ALA A 87 -4.81 -10.19 5.75
N GLN A 88 -4.68 -10.48 7.03
CA GLN A 88 -3.49 -11.14 7.57
C GLN A 88 -3.30 -12.54 6.98
N ARG A 89 -4.39 -13.27 6.83
CA ARG A 89 -4.35 -14.61 6.25
C ARG A 89 -3.85 -14.60 4.81
N HIS A 90 -4.26 -13.61 4.03
CA HIS A 90 -3.84 -13.47 2.62
C HIS A 90 -2.41 -12.98 2.48
N THR A 91 -2.00 -12.02 3.29
CA THR A 91 -0.70 -11.35 3.12
C THR A 91 0.41 -11.92 3.98
N GLY A 92 0.06 -12.47 5.14
CA GLY A 92 1.03 -12.88 6.14
C GLY A 92 1.51 -11.74 7.04
N TYR A 93 0.99 -10.53 6.84
CA TYR A 93 1.36 -9.34 7.61
C TYR A 93 0.24 -8.94 8.56
N MET A 94 0.63 -8.36 9.70
CA MET A 94 -0.33 -7.81 10.67
C MET A 94 -0.87 -6.47 10.18
N VAL A 95 -2.11 -6.16 10.55
CA VAL A 95 -2.69 -4.83 10.30
C VAL A 95 -1.79 -3.75 10.92
N GLY A 96 -1.55 -2.69 10.17
CA GLY A 96 -0.61 -1.62 10.54
C GLY A 96 0.83 -1.91 10.10
N GLY A 97 1.12 -3.14 9.68
CA GLY A 97 2.44 -3.55 9.19
C GLY A 97 2.36 -4.32 7.88
N THR A 98 1.39 -4.00 7.02
CA THR A 98 1.18 -4.70 5.74
C THR A 98 2.03 -4.08 4.65
N SER A 99 2.86 -4.91 4.02
CA SER A 99 3.66 -4.54 2.84
C SER A 99 3.05 -5.17 1.59
N PRO A 100 3.16 -4.52 0.42
CA PRO A 100 2.79 -5.16 -0.84
C PRO A 100 3.85 -6.13 -1.36
N PHE A 101 5.03 -6.13 -0.74
CA PHE A 101 6.13 -6.99 -1.15
C PHE A 101 6.16 -8.27 -0.31
N GLY A 102 6.40 -9.40 -0.94
CA GLY A 102 6.59 -10.67 -0.22
C GLY A 102 5.35 -11.18 0.48
N THR A 103 4.16 -10.95 -0.07
CA THR A 103 2.92 -11.47 0.49
C THR A 103 2.90 -13.00 0.44
N ARG A 104 2.16 -13.61 1.39
CA ARG A 104 2.08 -15.07 1.51
C ARG A 104 1.66 -15.74 0.21
N LYS A 105 0.72 -15.14 -0.51
CA LYS A 105 0.31 -15.61 -1.82
C LYS A 105 0.32 -14.45 -2.82
N PRO A 106 0.48 -14.72 -4.12
CA PRO A 106 0.41 -13.65 -5.11
C PRO A 106 -0.95 -12.99 -5.10
N LEU A 107 -0.95 -11.66 -5.06
CA LEU A 107 -2.18 -10.84 -5.07
C LEU A 107 -2.07 -9.83 -6.19
N PRO A 108 -3.15 -9.57 -6.94
CA PRO A 108 -3.13 -8.47 -7.90
C PRO A 108 -2.97 -7.15 -7.15
N VAL A 109 -2.16 -6.26 -7.72
CA VAL A 109 -1.88 -4.94 -7.13
C VAL A 109 -2.41 -3.87 -8.05
N PHE A 110 -3.23 -2.99 -7.49
CA PHE A 110 -3.74 -1.81 -8.17
C PHE A 110 -3.16 -0.58 -7.48
N MET A 111 -2.69 0.38 -8.26
CA MET A 111 -2.01 1.56 -7.71
C MET A 111 -2.66 2.82 -8.25
N GLU A 112 -2.96 3.76 -7.36
CA GLU A 112 -3.42 5.08 -7.78
C GLU A 112 -2.39 5.70 -8.73
N LYS A 113 -2.83 6.11 -9.92
CA LYS A 113 -1.92 6.54 -10.99
C LYS A 113 -1.04 7.73 -10.60
N THR A 114 -1.53 8.63 -9.75
CA THR A 114 -0.78 9.83 -9.36
C THR A 114 0.41 9.52 -8.46
N ILE A 115 0.49 8.33 -7.89
CA ILE A 115 1.67 7.90 -7.13
C ILE A 115 2.90 7.86 -8.05
N ALA A 116 2.72 7.51 -9.32
CA ALA A 116 3.82 7.46 -10.29
C ALA A 116 4.48 8.83 -10.52
N ASP A 117 3.78 9.92 -10.21
CA ASP A 117 4.29 11.28 -10.41
C ASP A 117 5.20 11.76 -9.26
N LEU A 118 5.27 11.01 -8.15
CA LEU A 118 6.10 11.37 -7.01
C LEU A 118 7.55 11.01 -7.27
N ASN A 119 8.48 11.77 -6.68
CA ASN A 119 9.91 11.48 -6.77
C ASN A 119 10.31 10.34 -5.86
N ARG A 120 9.69 10.23 -4.70
CA ARG A 120 10.03 9.28 -3.65
C ARG A 120 8.78 8.93 -2.86
N ILE A 121 8.65 7.67 -2.53
CA ILE A 121 7.53 7.18 -1.71
C ILE A 121 8.05 6.49 -0.46
N TYR A 122 7.21 6.48 0.57
CA TYR A 122 7.42 5.75 1.82
C TYR A 122 6.31 4.75 1.95
N ILE A 123 6.66 3.48 2.11
CA ILE A 123 5.68 2.40 2.13
C ILE A 123 6.09 1.38 3.20
N ASN A 124 5.12 0.70 3.81
CA ASN A 124 5.42 -0.21 4.90
C ASN A 124 6.34 -1.34 4.46
N GLY A 125 7.35 -1.62 5.28
CA GLY A 125 8.36 -2.64 5.01
C GLY A 125 8.04 -4.01 5.61
N GLY A 126 6.83 -4.20 6.17
CA GLY A 126 6.39 -5.51 6.65
C GLY A 126 6.24 -5.65 8.16
N ARG A 127 6.36 -4.56 8.90
CA ARG A 127 6.06 -4.55 10.33
C ARG A 127 5.63 -3.16 10.78
N ARG A 128 4.94 -3.10 11.89
CA ARG A 128 4.50 -1.83 12.49
C ARG A 128 5.71 -0.96 12.82
N GLY A 129 5.60 0.34 12.55
CA GLY A 129 6.66 1.29 12.85
C GLY A 129 7.86 1.23 11.90
N PHE A 130 7.69 0.64 10.71
CA PHE A 130 8.80 0.45 9.78
C PHE A 130 8.35 0.73 8.34
N LEU A 131 8.94 1.79 7.76
CA LEU A 131 8.72 2.13 6.35
C LEU A 131 10.02 1.97 5.57
N VAL A 132 9.89 1.70 4.28
CA VAL A 132 10.99 1.80 3.34
C VAL A 132 10.71 2.95 2.38
N ALA A 133 11.75 3.69 2.01
CA ALA A 133 11.65 4.74 1.02
C ALA A 133 12.28 4.27 -0.28
N MET A 134 11.62 4.52 -1.40
CA MET A 134 12.09 4.10 -2.72
C MET A 134 11.47 4.98 -3.80
N SER A 135 11.92 4.81 -5.03
CA SER A 135 11.28 5.47 -6.17
C SER A 135 10.00 4.74 -6.58
N PRO A 136 8.98 5.48 -7.05
CA PRO A 136 7.80 4.84 -7.61
C PRO A 136 8.12 3.90 -8.78
N SER A 137 9.11 4.24 -9.60
CA SER A 137 9.48 3.41 -10.75
C SER A 137 9.99 2.04 -10.32
N ASP A 138 10.75 1.96 -9.22
CA ASP A 138 11.20 0.66 -8.70
C ASP A 138 10.04 -0.16 -8.17
N LEU A 139 9.08 0.47 -7.46
CA LEU A 139 7.88 -0.22 -7.02
C LEU A 139 7.12 -0.80 -8.21
N MET A 140 6.95 -0.01 -9.26
CA MET A 140 6.23 -0.44 -10.46
C MET A 140 6.96 -1.58 -11.17
N ARG A 141 8.28 -1.54 -11.20
CA ARG A 141 9.10 -2.60 -11.80
C ARG A 141 8.93 -3.93 -11.04
N VAL A 142 8.92 -3.87 -9.72
CA VAL A 142 8.84 -5.09 -8.88
C VAL A 142 7.43 -5.66 -8.85
N LEU A 143 6.41 -4.81 -8.68
CA LEU A 143 5.04 -5.26 -8.46
C LEU A 143 4.21 -5.33 -9.75
N ALA A 144 4.62 -4.63 -10.80
CA ALA A 144 3.86 -4.52 -12.06
C ALA A 144 2.38 -4.21 -11.79
N PRO A 145 2.06 -3.14 -11.04
CA PRO A 145 0.68 -2.85 -10.67
C PRO A 145 -0.14 -2.38 -11.87
N THR A 146 -1.45 -2.59 -11.80
CA THR A 146 -2.37 -1.93 -12.72
C THR A 146 -2.69 -0.55 -12.16
N LEU A 147 -2.50 0.49 -12.99
CA LEU A 147 -2.78 1.86 -12.58
C LEU A 147 -4.29 2.12 -12.63
N VAL A 148 -4.80 2.81 -11.63
CA VAL A 148 -6.21 3.16 -11.52
C VAL A 148 -6.37 4.62 -11.12
N ASP A 149 -7.55 5.16 -11.30
CA ASP A 149 -7.92 6.52 -10.90
C ASP A 149 -9.04 6.40 -9.87
N ALA A 150 -8.66 6.18 -8.62
CA ALA A 150 -9.61 5.85 -7.56
C ALA A 150 -9.44 6.69 -6.29
N ALA A 151 -8.59 7.72 -6.31
CA ALA A 151 -8.43 8.59 -5.16
C ALA A 151 -9.65 9.50 -4.99
N THR A 152 -10.09 9.69 -3.74
CA THR A 152 -11.10 10.68 -3.46
C THR A 152 -10.49 12.08 -3.51
N ALA A 153 -11.34 13.10 -3.66
CA ALA A 153 -10.89 14.48 -3.60
C ALA A 153 -10.25 14.77 -2.23
N PRO A 154 -9.27 15.70 -2.17
CA PRO A 154 -8.69 16.08 -0.88
C PRO A 154 -9.77 16.66 0.04
N PRO A 155 -9.64 16.45 1.36
CA PRO A 155 -10.54 17.10 2.31
C PRO A 155 -10.40 18.62 2.22
N ASP A 156 -11.52 19.29 2.37
CA ASP A 156 -11.58 20.76 2.35
C ASP A 156 -10.85 21.38 3.56
#